data_4fef44f44970d04989006fa917d18e69
#
_entry.id   4fef44f44970d04989006fa917d18e69
#
_cell.length_a   1.000
_cell.length_b   1.000
_cell.length_c   1.000
_cell.angle_alpha   90.00
_cell.angle_beta   90.00
_cell.angle_gamma   90.00
#
_symmetry.space_group_name_H-M   'P 1'
#
loop_
_entity.id
_entity.type
_entity.pdbx_description
1 polymer ?
#
loop_
_entity_poly.entity_id
_entity_poly.type
_entity_poly.pdbx_seq_one_letter_code
_entity_poly.pdbx_strand_id
1 'polypeptide(L)'
;MKFLCIYKPSKPEGTPPTQQDMAVMGKFIEESMKSGKLLATEGCLPSAMGARIRRSGEKFSVVDGPFSESKELIGGFALIRTDSKAEAIEFTKSFLQIAGDGETEIRQIFE
;
A
#
# COMPACT_ATOMS: atom_id res chain seq x y z
N MET A 1 1.95 15.62 10.46
CA MET A 1 2.89 14.92 9.56
C MET A 1 2.11 13.99 8.65
N LYS A 2 2.42 13.99 7.37
CA LYS A 2 1.81 13.07 6.41
C LYS A 2 2.80 12.00 6.00
N PHE A 3 2.30 10.78 5.82
CA PHE A 3 3.11 9.64 5.39
C PHE A 3 2.44 8.93 4.23
N LEU A 4 3.25 8.51 3.27
CA LEU A 4 2.85 7.56 2.24
C LEU A 4 3.19 6.16 2.74
N CYS A 5 2.19 5.28 2.74
CA CYS A 5 2.35 3.89 3.15
C CYS A 5 2.20 3.01 1.91
N ILE A 6 3.20 2.21 1.63
CA ILE A 6 3.21 1.30 0.47
C ILE A 6 3.21 -0.13 1.00
N TYR A 7 2.12 -0.84 0.76
CA TYR A 7 1.94 -2.21 1.23
C TYR A 7 2.44 -3.22 0.19
N LYS A 8 3.28 -4.13 0.65
CA LYS A 8 3.84 -5.21 -0.15
C LYS A 8 3.47 -6.54 0.49
N PRO A 9 2.39 -7.21 0.02
CA PRO A 9 1.96 -8.46 0.64
C PRO A 9 2.91 -9.60 0.36
N SER A 10 2.97 -10.57 1.28
CA SER A 10 3.74 -11.81 1.09
C SER A 10 3.01 -12.82 0.24
N LYS A 11 1.70 -12.66 0.07
CA LYS A 11 0.88 -13.55 -0.75
C LYS A 11 1.19 -13.40 -2.23
N PRO A 12 1.01 -14.45 -3.04
CA PRO A 12 1.07 -14.32 -4.49
C PRO A 12 0.08 -13.27 -5.00
N GLU A 13 0.44 -12.58 -6.08
CA GLU A 13 -0.46 -11.62 -6.71
C GLU A 13 -1.75 -12.27 -7.14
N GLY A 14 -2.85 -11.53 -7.05
CA GLY A 14 -4.16 -12.00 -7.46
C GLY A 14 -4.85 -12.92 -6.46
N THR A 15 -4.26 -13.14 -5.26
CA THR A 15 -4.94 -13.89 -4.20
C THR A 15 -6.14 -13.09 -3.73
N PRO A 16 -7.38 -13.57 -3.91
CA PRO A 16 -8.55 -12.80 -3.51
C PRO A 16 -8.70 -12.76 -1.99
N PRO A 17 -9.12 -11.63 -1.42
CA PRO A 17 -9.45 -11.56 0.00
C PRO A 17 -10.75 -12.33 0.26
N THR A 18 -10.90 -12.85 1.49
CA THR A 18 -12.17 -13.45 1.91
C THR A 18 -13.19 -12.35 2.18
N GLN A 19 -14.48 -12.71 2.22
CA GLN A 19 -15.53 -11.75 2.59
C GLN A 19 -15.32 -11.19 3.98
N GLN A 20 -14.87 -12.03 4.91
CA GLN A 20 -14.57 -11.59 6.28
C GLN A 20 -13.41 -10.59 6.30
N ASP A 21 -12.35 -10.86 5.54
CA ASP A 21 -11.21 -9.94 5.43
C ASP A 21 -11.66 -8.59 4.89
N MET A 22 -12.51 -8.58 3.87
CA MET A 22 -13.03 -7.33 3.29
C MET A 22 -13.88 -6.57 4.29
N ALA A 23 -14.70 -7.26 5.08
CA ALA A 23 -15.56 -6.62 6.07
C ALA A 23 -14.73 -5.97 7.19
N VAL A 24 -13.72 -6.68 7.71
CA VAL A 24 -12.85 -6.18 8.77
C VAL A 24 -12.02 -5.00 8.26
N MET A 25 -11.45 -5.12 7.08
CA MET A 25 -10.66 -4.04 6.47
C MET A 25 -11.53 -2.83 6.16
N GLY A 26 -12.73 -3.04 5.64
CA GLY A 26 -13.67 -1.96 5.35
C GLY A 26 -14.03 -1.16 6.59
N LYS A 27 -14.25 -1.83 7.71
CA LYS A 27 -14.53 -1.16 8.99
C LYS A 27 -13.33 -0.35 9.47
N PHE A 28 -12.13 -0.93 9.38
CA PHE A 28 -10.89 -0.24 9.76
C PHE A 28 -10.68 1.03 8.94
N ILE A 29 -10.89 0.94 7.62
CA ILE A 29 -10.77 2.08 6.71
C ILE A 29 -11.79 3.16 7.08
N GLU A 30 -13.05 2.78 7.27
CA GLU A 30 -14.12 3.72 7.61
C GLU A 30 -13.81 4.46 8.91
N GLU A 31 -13.44 3.75 9.96
CA GLU A 31 -13.11 4.34 11.25
C GLU A 31 -11.87 5.24 11.15
N SER A 32 -10.86 4.82 10.38
CA SER A 32 -9.64 5.58 10.20
C SER A 32 -9.87 6.87 9.42
N MET A 33 -10.77 6.85 8.45
CA MET A 33 -11.16 8.07 7.72
C MET A 33 -11.95 9.02 8.61
N LYS A 34 -12.87 8.51 9.41
CA LYS A 34 -13.64 9.32 10.35
C LYS A 34 -12.76 10.00 11.39
N SER A 35 -11.71 9.33 11.84
CA SER A 35 -10.77 9.90 12.81
C SER A 35 -9.83 10.94 12.22
N GLY A 36 -9.77 11.04 10.89
CA GLY A 36 -8.86 11.95 10.18
C GLY A 36 -7.45 11.40 10.00
N LYS A 37 -7.17 10.20 10.49
CA LYS A 37 -5.84 9.60 10.33
C LYS A 37 -5.59 9.08 8.93
N LEU A 38 -6.60 8.50 8.28
CA LEU A 38 -6.50 8.00 6.91
C LEU A 38 -7.07 9.04 5.95
N LEU A 39 -6.24 9.54 5.05
CA LEU A 39 -6.63 10.55 4.06
C LEU A 39 -7.07 9.93 2.75
N ALA A 40 -6.39 8.87 2.33
CA ALA A 40 -6.70 8.16 1.08
C ALA A 40 -6.09 6.76 1.14
N THR A 41 -6.72 5.82 0.45
CA THR A 41 -6.19 4.46 0.30
C THR A 41 -6.79 3.82 -0.94
N GLU A 42 -5.98 3.03 -1.63
CA GLU A 42 -6.42 2.25 -2.78
C GLU A 42 -5.65 0.94 -2.85
N GLY A 43 -6.31 -0.13 -3.26
CA GLY A 43 -5.65 -1.37 -3.62
C GLY A 43 -5.20 -1.36 -5.08
N CYS A 44 -4.15 -2.10 -5.38
CA CYS A 44 -3.64 -2.23 -6.73
C CYS A 44 -4.01 -3.59 -7.31
N LEU A 45 -4.35 -3.62 -8.60
CA LEU A 45 -4.47 -4.86 -9.35
C LEU A 45 -3.09 -5.50 -9.52
N PRO A 46 -3.01 -6.80 -9.87
CA PRO A 46 -1.72 -7.46 -10.09
C PRO A 46 -0.85 -6.75 -11.13
N SER A 47 0.46 -6.96 -11.03
CA SER A 47 1.45 -6.29 -11.89
C SER A 47 1.27 -6.59 -13.39
N ALA A 48 0.56 -7.67 -13.74
CA ALA A 48 0.20 -7.94 -15.14
C ALA A 48 -0.59 -6.80 -15.78
N MET A 49 -1.29 -6.01 -14.97
CA MET A 49 -2.08 -4.85 -15.42
C MET A 49 -1.27 -3.57 -15.40
N GLY A 50 0.01 -3.64 -15.09
CA GLY A 50 0.86 -2.47 -14.94
C GLY A 50 2.03 -2.46 -15.91
N ALA A 51 2.84 -1.43 -15.76
CA ALA A 51 4.05 -1.26 -16.54
C ALA A 51 5.06 -0.43 -15.75
N ARG A 52 6.32 -0.57 -16.10
CA ARG A 52 7.40 0.32 -15.62
C ARG A 52 7.93 1.11 -16.80
N ILE A 53 8.03 2.40 -16.62
CA ILE A 53 8.58 3.31 -17.60
C ILE A 53 9.89 3.85 -17.03
N ARG A 54 10.97 3.68 -17.79
CA ARG A 54 12.29 4.16 -17.41
C ARG A 54 12.79 5.17 -18.41
N ARG A 55 13.48 6.18 -17.93
CA ARG A 55 14.18 7.15 -18.78
C ARG A 55 15.66 7.08 -18.48
N SER A 56 16.48 7.00 -19.54
CA SER A 56 17.94 7.11 -19.47
C SER A 56 18.38 8.07 -20.55
N GLY A 57 18.84 9.27 -20.15
CA GLY A 57 19.09 10.34 -21.10
C GLY A 57 17.79 10.76 -21.77
N GLU A 58 17.72 10.70 -23.10
CA GLU A 58 16.50 11.00 -23.86
C GLU A 58 15.71 9.73 -24.24
N LYS A 59 16.19 8.56 -23.81
CA LYS A 59 15.57 7.29 -24.14
C LYS A 59 14.60 6.84 -23.07
N PHE A 60 13.44 6.38 -23.50
CA PHE A 60 12.45 5.74 -22.64
C PHE A 60 12.38 4.26 -22.93
N SER A 61 12.18 3.48 -21.89
CA SER A 61 11.87 2.06 -22.02
C SER A 61 10.60 1.76 -21.24
N VAL A 62 9.76 0.88 -21.77
CA VAL A 62 8.53 0.44 -21.13
C VAL A 62 8.62 -1.07 -20.94
N VAL A 63 8.45 -1.50 -19.71
CA VAL A 63 8.43 -2.93 -19.36
C VAL A 63 7.04 -3.25 -18.84
N ASP A 64 6.29 -4.04 -19.60
CA ASP A 64 4.98 -4.49 -19.15
C ASP A 64 5.11 -5.57 -18.08
N GLY A 65 4.11 -5.62 -17.17
CA GLY A 65 4.04 -6.70 -16.21
C GLY A 65 3.68 -8.03 -16.87
N PRO A 66 3.67 -9.13 -16.11
CA PRO A 66 3.93 -9.18 -14.67
C PRO A 66 5.42 -9.01 -14.33
N PHE A 67 5.68 -8.50 -13.12
CA PHE A 67 7.04 -8.35 -12.61
C PHE A 67 7.39 -9.57 -11.75
N SER A 68 8.61 -10.11 -11.94
CA SER A 68 9.02 -11.35 -11.28
C SER A 68 9.54 -11.19 -9.87
N GLU A 69 10.03 -9.99 -9.51
CA GLU A 69 10.59 -9.75 -8.19
C GLU A 69 9.48 -9.48 -7.17
N SER A 70 9.22 -10.45 -6.30
CA SER A 70 8.15 -10.35 -5.30
C SER A 70 8.30 -9.14 -4.37
N LYS A 71 9.54 -8.74 -4.08
CA LYS A 71 9.82 -7.59 -3.21
C LYS A 71 9.39 -6.26 -3.83
N GLU A 72 9.16 -6.22 -5.13
CA GLU A 72 8.77 -5.02 -5.86
C GLU A 72 7.27 -4.93 -6.11
N LEU A 73 6.52 -5.97 -5.72
CA LEU A 73 5.09 -6.04 -5.97
C LEU A 73 4.34 -5.25 -4.91
N ILE A 74 3.54 -4.30 -5.36
CA ILE A 74 2.77 -3.42 -4.49
C ILE A 74 1.32 -3.89 -4.45
N GLY A 75 0.78 -4.12 -3.25
CA GLY A 75 -0.62 -4.50 -3.08
C GLY A 75 -1.55 -3.31 -2.95
N GLY A 76 -1.02 -2.17 -2.52
CA GLY A 76 -1.82 -0.97 -2.35
C GLY A 76 -1.04 0.12 -1.66
N PHE A 77 -1.71 1.26 -1.46
CA PHE A 77 -1.09 2.38 -0.76
C PHE A 77 -2.11 3.10 0.13
N ALA A 78 -1.58 3.90 1.05
CA ALA A 78 -2.38 4.77 1.88
C ALA A 78 -1.64 6.09 2.11
N LEU A 79 -2.40 7.15 2.29
CA LEU A 79 -1.90 8.43 2.80
C LEU A 79 -2.48 8.61 4.19
N ILE A 80 -1.63 8.81 5.17
CA ILE A 80 -2.05 8.98 6.56
C ILE A 80 -1.51 10.28 7.14
N ARG A 81 -2.22 10.79 8.14
CA ARG A 81 -1.79 11.96 8.92
C ARG A 81 -1.71 11.56 10.38
N THR A 82 -0.56 11.77 10.98
CA THR A 82 -0.31 11.48 12.39
C THR A 82 0.54 12.59 13.00
N ASP A 83 0.58 12.65 14.33
CA ASP A 83 1.37 13.66 15.03
C ASP A 83 2.86 13.33 15.08
N SER A 84 3.20 12.06 14.87
CA SER A 84 4.59 11.59 14.93
C SER A 84 4.80 10.37 14.05
N LYS A 85 6.05 10.07 13.76
CA LYS A 85 6.44 8.84 13.08
C LYS A 85 6.07 7.61 13.92
N ALA A 86 6.24 7.70 15.24
CA ALA A 86 5.89 6.60 16.14
C ALA A 86 4.39 6.25 16.03
N GLU A 87 3.53 7.25 15.97
CA GLU A 87 2.09 7.04 15.77
C GLU A 87 1.80 6.42 14.40
N ALA A 88 2.52 6.85 13.35
CA ALA A 88 2.37 6.27 12.01
C ALA A 88 2.74 4.79 12.01
N ILE A 89 3.80 4.41 12.73
CA ILE A 89 4.21 3.02 12.87
C ILE A 89 3.13 2.19 13.57
N GLU A 90 2.57 2.69 14.65
CA GLU A 90 1.51 1.99 15.38
C GLU A 90 0.24 1.83 14.52
N PHE A 91 -0.13 2.86 13.78
CA PHE A 91 -1.25 2.78 12.85
C PHE A 91 -1.00 1.70 11.78
N THR A 92 0.21 1.65 11.24
CA THR A 92 0.59 0.66 10.22
C THR A 92 0.59 -0.76 10.77
N LYS A 93 1.01 -0.96 12.01
CA LYS A 93 0.91 -2.27 12.67
C LYS A 93 -0.55 -2.74 12.76
N SER A 94 -1.47 -1.84 13.11
CA SER A 94 -2.90 -2.17 13.17
C SER A 94 -3.43 -2.60 11.80
N PHE A 95 -3.00 -1.92 10.74
CA PHE A 95 -3.33 -2.31 9.37
C PHE A 95 -2.80 -3.71 9.04
N LEU A 96 -1.53 -3.97 9.34
CA LEU A 96 -0.91 -5.26 9.02
C LEU A 96 -1.52 -6.44 9.78
N GLN A 97 -2.04 -6.21 10.99
CA GLN A 97 -2.78 -7.24 11.73
C GLN A 97 -4.01 -7.71 10.95
N ILE A 98 -4.62 -6.83 10.19
CA ILE A 98 -5.81 -7.15 9.38
C ILE A 98 -5.39 -7.68 8.01
N ALA A 99 -4.44 -7.01 7.35
CA ALA A 99 -4.02 -7.35 5.99
C ALA A 99 -3.25 -8.69 5.91
N GLY A 100 -2.58 -9.08 7.00
CA GLY A 100 -1.78 -10.30 7.04
C GLY A 100 -0.31 -10.04 6.76
N ASP A 101 0.43 -11.11 6.56
CA ASP A 101 1.87 -11.06 6.39
C ASP A 101 2.29 -10.23 5.18
N GLY A 102 3.31 -9.43 5.39
CA GLY A 102 3.84 -8.56 4.38
C GLY A 102 4.68 -7.46 5.01
N GLU A 103 5.00 -6.48 4.20
CA GLU A 103 5.78 -5.33 4.62
C GLU A 103 5.06 -4.06 4.18
N THR A 104 5.07 -3.05 5.03
CA THR A 104 4.63 -1.72 4.64
C THR A 104 5.80 -0.75 4.82
N GLU A 105 6.19 -0.12 3.74
CA GLU A 105 7.16 0.96 3.79
C GLU A 105 6.41 2.27 4.02
N ILE A 106 6.85 3.03 5.02
CA ILE A 106 6.29 4.36 5.26
C ILE A 106 7.33 5.43 4.92
N ARG A 107 6.87 6.48 4.25
CA ARG A 107 7.73 7.61 3.86
C ARG A 107 7.04 8.91 4.24
N GLN A 108 7.74 9.77 4.97
CA GLN A 108 7.21 11.09 5.28
C GLN A 108 7.14 11.92 4.00
N ILE A 109 6.04 12.63 3.83
CA ILE A 109 5.76 13.45 2.65
C ILE A 109 6.17 14.89 2.94
N PHE A 110 6.69 15.56 1.92
CA PHE A 110 6.91 17.01 1.96
C PHE A 110 5.58 17.72 2.22
N GLU A 111 5.63 18.69 3.12
CA GLU A 111 4.47 19.54 3.41
C GLU A 111 4.85 21.02 3.34
#